data_203ed66f029eef40c85c607399ad3cba
#
_entry.id   203ed66f029eef40c85c607399ad3cba
#
_cell.length_a   1.000
_cell.length_b   1.000
_cell.length_c   1.000
_cell.angle_alpha   90.00
_cell.angle_beta   90.00
_cell.angle_gamma   90.00
#
_symmetry.space_group_name_H-M   'P 1'
#
loop_
_entity.id
_entity.type
_entity.pdbx_description
1 polymer ?
#
loop_
_entity_poly.entity_id
_entity_poly.type
_entity_poly.pdbx_seq_one_letter_code
_entity_poly.pdbx_strand_id
1 'polypeptide(L)'
;MYYIGIDVSKKDLAVFDGKKDLEFINQEGLKSFKKYLKKKYHLQEVAIIFEPTGVYSLYLKEFCAENSIKAYIVNPKKSHNFTRALGKRSKTDKIDARILYQFHKLIDLKDIKVPQIDQEAKTLASYLTSYEFALKQRVSLSHHYRESAR
;
A
#
# COMPACT_ATOMS: atom_id res chain seq x y z
N MET A 1 19.79 3.47 7.91
CA MET A 1 18.49 3.43 7.21
C MET A 1 17.46 2.83 8.14
N TYR A 2 16.29 3.45 8.23
CA TYR A 2 15.18 3.01 9.08
C TYR A 2 14.13 2.37 8.18
N TYR A 3 13.76 1.13 8.48
CA TYR A 3 12.78 0.38 7.70
C TYR A 3 11.39 0.49 8.31
N ILE A 4 10.38 0.60 7.48
CA ILE A 4 8.98 0.68 7.89
C ILE A 4 8.16 -0.22 6.99
N GLY A 5 7.45 -1.18 7.57
CA GLY A 5 6.51 -2.03 6.84
C GLY A 5 5.12 -1.39 6.83
N ILE A 6 4.46 -1.39 5.68
CA ILE A 6 3.11 -0.83 5.53
C ILE A 6 2.22 -1.80 4.77
N ASP A 7 1.15 -2.24 5.40
CA ASP A 7 0.03 -2.92 4.75
C ASP A 7 -1.00 -1.88 4.32
N VAL A 8 -1.30 -1.86 3.03
CA VAL A 8 -2.19 -0.87 2.40
C VAL A 8 -3.56 -1.47 2.17
N SER A 9 -4.59 -0.83 2.69
CA SER A 9 -5.98 -1.12 2.37
C SER A 9 -6.66 0.07 1.70
N LYS A 10 -7.91 -0.12 1.29
CA LYS A 10 -8.72 0.97 0.76
C LYS A 10 -8.88 2.12 1.75
N LYS A 11 -9.04 1.81 3.03
CA LYS A 11 -9.33 2.79 4.08
C LYS A 11 -8.08 3.22 4.83
N ASP A 12 -7.19 2.29 5.11
CA ASP A 12 -6.17 2.45 6.12
C ASP A 12 -4.79 2.00 5.64
N LEU A 13 -3.78 2.59 6.27
CA LEU A 13 -2.40 2.16 6.23
C LEU A 13 -2.05 1.59 7.60
N ALA A 14 -1.86 0.29 7.70
CA ALA A 14 -1.30 -0.33 8.89
C ALA A 14 0.23 -0.25 8.80
N VAL A 15 0.85 0.37 9.77
CA VAL A 15 2.28 0.71 9.77
C VAL A 15 3.00 0.04 10.93
N PHE A 16 4.15 -0.56 10.65
CA PHE A 16 5.06 -1.05 11.67
C PHE A 16 6.45 -0.43 11.48
N ASP A 17 6.91 0.33 12.47
CA ASP A 17 8.19 1.06 12.42
C ASP A 17 9.39 0.29 13.02
N GLY A 18 9.19 -1.01 13.25
CA GLY A 18 10.18 -1.86 13.93
C GLY A 18 10.01 -1.90 15.45
N LYS A 19 9.19 -1.02 16.03
CA LYS A 19 8.92 -0.94 17.47
C LYS A 19 7.44 -0.88 17.80
N LYS A 20 6.66 -0.14 17.01
CA LYS A 20 5.24 0.15 17.25
C LYS A 20 4.39 -0.14 16.04
N ASP A 21 3.18 -0.59 16.30
CA ASP A 21 2.10 -0.62 15.33
C ASP A 21 1.36 0.72 15.36
N LEU A 22 1.13 1.27 14.19
CA LEU A 22 0.44 2.54 13.97
C LEU A 22 -0.57 2.37 12.86
N GLU A 23 -1.55 3.23 12.82
CA GLU A 23 -2.57 3.24 11.78
C GLU A 23 -2.83 4.67 11.31
N PHE A 24 -2.95 4.83 10.00
CA PHE A 24 -3.28 6.10 9.36
C PHE A 24 -4.36 5.86 8.32
N ILE A 25 -5.24 6.83 8.11
CA ILE A 25 -6.21 6.77 7.03
C ILE A 25 -5.46 6.85 5.69
N ASN A 26 -5.79 5.97 4.75
CA ASN A 26 -5.16 6.00 3.44
C ASN A 26 -5.51 7.33 2.73
N GLN A 27 -4.56 7.89 2.00
CA GLN A 27 -4.60 9.18 1.35
C GLN A 27 -4.66 10.36 2.34
N GLU A 28 -5.73 10.57 3.09
CA GLU A 28 -5.90 11.72 4.00
C GLU A 28 -4.92 11.72 5.17
N GLY A 29 -4.61 10.55 5.70
CA GLY A 29 -3.69 10.38 6.83
C GLY A 29 -2.21 10.51 6.48
N LEU A 30 -1.85 10.60 5.20
CA LEU A 30 -0.44 10.73 4.77
C LEU A 30 0.24 11.99 5.30
N LYS A 31 -0.51 13.09 5.50
CA LYS A 31 0.01 14.31 6.14
C LYS A 31 0.43 14.05 7.58
N SER A 32 -0.40 13.32 8.33
CA SER A 32 -0.11 12.94 9.73
C SER A 32 1.04 11.94 9.79
N PHE A 33 1.10 11.00 8.86
CA PHE A 33 2.21 10.08 8.72
C PHE A 33 3.54 10.80 8.43
N LYS A 34 3.53 11.80 7.54
CA LYS A 34 4.70 12.65 7.28
C LYS A 34 5.20 13.37 8.54
N LYS A 35 4.28 13.94 9.33
CA LYS A 35 4.64 14.58 10.61
C LYS A 35 5.28 13.58 11.58
N TYR A 36 4.72 12.39 11.67
CA TYR A 36 5.28 11.30 12.47
C TYR A 36 6.71 10.96 12.03
N LEU A 37 6.93 10.75 10.74
CA LEU A 37 8.25 10.43 10.20
C LEU A 37 9.27 11.53 10.49
N LYS A 38 8.92 12.79 10.20
CA LYS A 38 9.81 13.95 10.43
C LYS A 38 10.18 14.16 11.88
N LYS A 39 9.31 13.78 12.81
CA LYS A 39 9.60 13.88 14.25
C LYS A 39 10.65 12.87 14.72
N LYS A 40 10.74 11.72 14.03
CA LYS A 40 11.58 10.59 14.46
C LYS A 40 12.80 10.36 13.58
N TYR A 41 12.73 10.69 12.31
CA TYR A 41 13.71 10.30 11.30
C TYR A 41 14.02 11.43 10.32
N HIS A 42 15.20 11.37 9.73
CA HIS A 42 15.46 12.07 8.48
C HIS A 42 14.83 11.29 7.34
N LEU A 43 13.98 11.93 6.54
CA LEU A 43 13.18 11.25 5.52
C LEU A 43 14.02 10.47 4.51
N GLN A 44 15.21 10.97 4.17
CA GLN A 44 16.15 10.33 3.26
C GLN A 44 16.76 9.03 3.81
N GLU A 45 16.70 8.84 5.12
CA GLU A 45 17.16 7.63 5.80
C GLU A 45 16.05 6.60 6.03
N VAL A 46 14.82 6.92 5.61
CA VAL A 46 13.66 6.03 5.71
C VAL A 46 13.51 5.21 4.43
N ALA A 47 13.23 3.93 4.60
CA ALA A 47 12.83 3.01 3.55
C ALA A 47 11.48 2.36 3.89
N ILE A 48 10.47 2.59 3.07
CA ILE A 48 9.13 2.04 3.24
C ILE A 48 9.00 0.76 2.42
N ILE A 49 8.50 -0.30 3.05
CA ILE A 49 8.30 -1.61 2.43
C ILE A 49 6.80 -1.88 2.41
N PHE A 50 6.24 -2.05 1.22
CA PHE A 50 4.82 -2.34 1.05
C PHE A 50 4.56 -3.22 -0.17
N GLU A 51 3.40 -3.86 -0.19
CA GLU A 51 2.91 -4.65 -1.32
C GLU A 51 1.93 -3.82 -2.15
N PRO A 52 1.97 -3.92 -3.50
CA PRO A 52 1.01 -3.23 -4.35
C PRO A 52 -0.41 -3.75 -4.07
N THR A 53 -1.32 -2.83 -3.78
CA THR A 53 -2.72 -3.13 -3.53
C THR A 53 -3.59 -2.32 -4.50
N GLY A 54 -3.54 -2.67 -5.77
CA GLY A 54 -4.26 -1.97 -6.83
C GLY A 54 -4.00 -0.45 -6.80
N VAL A 55 -5.06 0.32 -6.97
CA VAL A 55 -5.00 1.80 -6.96
C VAL A 55 -4.73 2.37 -5.56
N TYR A 56 -5.00 1.62 -4.50
CA TYR A 56 -4.91 2.12 -3.12
C TYR A 56 -3.46 2.34 -2.67
N SER A 57 -2.52 1.60 -3.23
CA SER A 57 -1.08 1.77 -2.96
C SER A 57 -0.44 2.92 -3.76
N LEU A 58 -1.13 3.47 -4.76
CA LEU A 58 -0.63 4.61 -5.55
C LEU A 58 -0.42 5.84 -4.69
N TYR A 59 -1.30 6.14 -3.76
CA TYR A 59 -1.17 7.29 -2.86
C TYR A 59 0.11 7.20 -2.02
N LEU A 60 0.42 6.00 -1.52
CA LEU A 60 1.67 5.78 -0.76
C LEU A 60 2.89 5.88 -1.67
N LYS A 61 2.81 5.34 -2.88
CA LYS A 61 3.89 5.45 -3.87
C LYS A 61 4.18 6.90 -4.25
N GLU A 62 3.15 7.70 -4.52
CA GLU A 62 3.26 9.15 -4.77
C GLU A 62 3.86 9.88 -3.58
N PHE A 63 3.37 9.59 -2.39
CA PHE A 63 3.89 10.16 -1.15
C PHE A 63 5.39 9.92 -1.00
N CYS A 64 5.88 8.71 -1.28
CA CYS A 64 7.30 8.39 -1.25
C CYS A 64 8.07 9.22 -2.29
N ALA A 65 7.57 9.29 -3.52
CA ALA A 65 8.20 10.05 -4.60
C ALA A 65 8.31 11.54 -4.29
N GLU A 66 7.21 12.17 -3.88
CA GLU A 66 7.14 13.61 -3.56
C GLU A 66 8.01 14.02 -2.37
N ASN A 67 8.27 13.10 -1.45
CA ASN A 67 9.07 13.37 -0.27
C ASN A 67 10.50 12.81 -0.35
N SER A 68 10.91 12.29 -1.49
CA SER A 68 12.22 11.64 -1.70
C SER A 68 12.49 10.51 -0.70
N ILE A 69 11.43 9.80 -0.29
CA ILE A 69 11.51 8.65 0.60
C ILE A 69 11.76 7.41 -0.24
N LYS A 70 12.73 6.62 0.15
CA LYS A 70 13.01 5.34 -0.51
C LYS A 70 11.91 4.33 -0.22
N ALA A 71 11.63 3.46 -1.18
CA ALA A 71 10.68 2.39 -1.02
C ALA A 71 11.17 1.08 -1.66
N TYR A 72 10.70 -0.01 -1.13
CA TYR A 72 10.76 -1.33 -1.74
C TYR A 72 9.34 -1.85 -1.93
N ILE A 73 8.93 -2.03 -3.17
CA ILE A 73 7.60 -2.52 -3.52
C ILE A 73 7.72 -4.04 -3.69
N VAL A 74 7.13 -4.77 -2.76
CA VAL A 74 7.26 -6.24 -2.68
C VAL A 74 6.46 -6.90 -3.80
N ASN A 75 7.09 -7.82 -4.52
CA ASN A 75 6.35 -8.63 -5.48
C ASN A 75 5.38 -9.57 -4.72
N PRO A 76 4.08 -9.63 -5.08
CA PRO A 76 3.07 -10.45 -4.39
C PRO A 76 3.45 -11.94 -4.29
N LYS A 77 4.12 -12.51 -5.30
CA LYS A 77 4.59 -13.89 -5.24
C LYS A 77 5.68 -14.10 -4.18
N LYS A 78 6.59 -13.13 -4.06
CA LYS A 78 7.65 -13.18 -3.03
C LYS A 78 7.05 -13.07 -1.64
N SER A 79 6.09 -12.16 -1.43
CA SER A 79 5.44 -11.98 -0.14
C SER A 79 4.65 -13.23 0.28
N HIS A 80 3.92 -13.82 -0.63
CA HIS A 80 3.19 -15.07 -0.39
C HIS A 80 4.12 -16.22 0.02
N ASN A 81 5.21 -16.43 -0.71
CA ASN A 81 6.19 -17.46 -0.40
C ASN A 81 6.86 -17.24 0.96
N PHE A 82 7.18 -15.99 1.29
CA PHE A 82 7.77 -15.63 2.56
C PHE A 82 6.83 -15.89 3.74
N THR A 83 5.56 -15.53 3.60
CA THR A 83 4.52 -15.79 4.61
C THR A 83 4.36 -17.29 4.87
N ARG A 84 4.38 -18.10 3.81
CA ARG A 84 4.36 -19.57 3.93
C ARG A 84 5.60 -20.11 4.66
N ALA A 85 6.78 -19.61 4.33
CA ALA A 85 8.02 -19.99 4.98
C ALA A 85 8.05 -19.67 6.47
N LEU A 86 7.38 -18.60 6.90
CA LEU A 86 7.21 -18.26 8.31
C LEU A 86 6.16 -19.12 9.05
N GLY A 87 5.53 -20.09 8.35
CA GLY A 87 4.53 -20.99 8.94
C GLY A 87 3.20 -20.30 9.30
N LYS A 88 2.99 -19.06 8.87
CA LYS A 88 1.74 -18.34 9.08
C LYS A 88 0.70 -18.80 8.06
N ARG A 89 -0.13 -19.74 8.47
CA ARG A 89 -1.34 -20.14 7.73
C ARG A 89 -2.49 -19.22 8.16
N SER A 90 -2.62 -18.06 7.55
CA SER A 90 -3.83 -17.27 7.66
C SER A 90 -4.79 -17.70 6.56
N LYS A 91 -6.06 -17.97 6.89
CA LYS A 91 -7.14 -18.13 5.90
C LYS A 91 -7.44 -16.82 5.15
N THR A 92 -7.03 -15.71 5.71
CA THR A 92 -7.01 -14.40 5.07
C THR A 92 -5.56 -14.13 4.70
N ASP A 93 -5.21 -14.22 3.43
CA ASP A 93 -3.86 -14.02 2.87
C ASP A 93 -3.35 -12.58 3.03
N LYS A 94 -3.76 -11.88 4.09
CA LYS A 94 -3.36 -10.53 4.37
C LYS A 94 -2.00 -10.51 5.05
N ILE A 95 -1.00 -10.06 4.30
CA ILE A 95 0.32 -9.81 4.83
C ILE A 95 0.25 -8.55 5.67
N ASP A 96 0.53 -8.67 6.96
CA ASP A 96 0.53 -7.52 7.84
C ASP A 96 1.84 -6.69 7.73
N ALA A 97 1.79 -5.49 8.26
CA ALA A 97 2.90 -4.55 8.22
C ALA A 97 4.17 -5.10 8.89
N ARG A 98 4.05 -5.98 9.88
CA ARG A 98 5.20 -6.60 10.56
C ARG A 98 5.91 -7.60 9.67
N ILE A 99 5.17 -8.36 8.87
CA ILE A 99 5.76 -9.28 7.89
C ILE A 99 6.47 -8.49 6.81
N LEU A 100 5.85 -7.44 6.28
CA LEU A 100 6.47 -6.54 5.31
C LEU A 100 7.75 -5.90 5.86
N TYR A 101 7.75 -5.48 7.12
CA TYR A 101 8.96 -5.01 7.78
C TYR A 101 10.09 -6.05 7.76
N GLN A 102 9.80 -7.34 7.97
CA GLN A 102 10.82 -8.40 7.98
C GLN A 102 11.56 -8.54 6.64
N PHE A 103 10.97 -8.11 5.54
CA PHE A 103 11.63 -8.13 4.23
C PHE A 103 12.93 -7.33 4.19
N HIS A 104 13.12 -6.34 5.08
CA HIS A 104 14.38 -5.59 5.11
C HIS A 104 15.62 -6.47 5.29
N LYS A 105 15.48 -7.67 5.84
CA LYS A 105 16.55 -8.64 6.01
C LYS A 105 16.93 -9.38 4.72
N LEU A 106 16.07 -9.34 3.72
CA LEU A 106 16.18 -10.09 2.46
C LEU A 106 16.40 -9.19 1.24
N ILE A 107 16.23 -7.87 1.41
CA ILE A 107 16.29 -6.90 0.32
C ILE A 107 17.73 -6.46 0.10
N ASP A 108 18.17 -6.47 -1.16
CA ASP A 108 19.41 -5.82 -1.54
C ASP A 108 19.22 -4.29 -1.52
N LEU A 109 20.16 -3.56 -0.94
CA LEU A 109 20.10 -2.10 -0.83
C LEU A 109 19.94 -1.39 -2.18
N LYS A 110 20.44 -1.98 -3.26
CA LYS A 110 20.30 -1.45 -4.62
C LYS A 110 18.84 -1.43 -5.11
N ASP A 111 17.99 -2.28 -4.55
CA ASP A 111 16.58 -2.39 -4.94
C ASP A 111 15.67 -1.41 -4.17
N ILE A 112 16.23 -0.73 -3.17
CA ILE A 112 15.54 0.28 -2.38
C ILE A 112 15.76 1.65 -3.02
N LYS A 113 14.72 2.17 -3.68
CA LYS A 113 14.81 3.41 -4.48
C LYS A 113 13.65 4.34 -4.17
N VAL A 114 13.84 5.64 -4.44
CA VAL A 114 12.71 6.56 -4.52
C VAL A 114 11.85 6.14 -5.71
N PRO A 115 10.53 5.88 -5.52
CA PRO A 115 9.67 5.45 -6.60
C PRO A 115 9.55 6.52 -7.68
N GLN A 116 9.51 6.08 -8.92
CA GLN A 116 9.15 6.96 -10.03
C GLN A 116 7.64 6.87 -10.27
N ILE A 117 7.03 8.02 -10.53
CA ILE A 117 5.61 8.10 -10.88
C ILE A 117 5.50 8.13 -12.40
N ASP A 118 4.89 7.08 -12.92
CA ASP A 118 4.46 7.03 -14.30
C ASP A 118 3.10 7.73 -14.41
N GLN A 119 3.08 8.88 -15.08
CA GLN A 119 1.88 9.70 -15.22
C GLN A 119 0.83 9.02 -16.09
N GLU A 120 1.23 8.24 -17.07
CA GLU A 120 0.30 7.49 -17.92
C GLU A 120 -0.36 6.36 -17.12
N ALA A 121 0.42 5.61 -16.35
CA ALA A 121 -0.10 4.58 -15.45
C ALA A 121 -1.04 5.16 -14.40
N LYS A 122 -0.76 6.36 -13.86
CA LYS A 122 -1.63 7.07 -12.94
C LYS A 122 -2.96 7.44 -13.58
N THR A 123 -2.92 7.98 -14.79
CA THR A 123 -4.12 8.34 -15.55
C THR A 123 -4.96 7.11 -15.85
N LEU A 124 -4.34 6.01 -16.31
CA LEU A 124 -5.01 4.75 -16.57
C LEU A 124 -5.67 4.19 -15.30
N ALA A 125 -4.99 4.21 -14.17
CA ALA A 125 -5.54 3.75 -12.90
C ALA A 125 -6.77 4.57 -12.48
N SER A 126 -6.76 5.89 -12.72
CA SER A 126 -7.92 6.76 -12.48
C SER A 126 -9.11 6.38 -13.36
N TYR A 127 -8.89 6.11 -14.65
CA TYR A 127 -9.94 5.66 -15.56
C TYR A 127 -10.51 4.29 -15.16
N LEU A 128 -9.65 3.35 -14.77
CA LEU A 128 -10.10 2.03 -14.31
C LEU A 128 -10.97 2.14 -13.06
N THR A 129 -10.60 2.97 -12.10
CA THR A 129 -11.39 3.23 -10.90
C THR A 129 -12.76 3.81 -11.24
N SER A 130 -12.81 4.78 -12.14
CA SER A 130 -14.06 5.39 -12.62
C SER A 130 -14.94 4.37 -13.36
N TYR A 131 -14.33 3.53 -14.18
CA TYR A 131 -15.03 2.47 -14.91
C TYR A 131 -15.63 1.42 -13.96
N GLU A 132 -14.86 0.95 -12.98
CA GLU A 132 -15.35 0.00 -11.96
C GLU A 132 -16.51 0.59 -11.15
N PHE A 133 -16.43 1.87 -10.79
CA PHE A 133 -17.51 2.57 -10.12
C PHE A 133 -18.78 2.59 -10.99
N ALA A 134 -18.65 2.98 -12.26
CA ALA A 134 -19.78 3.01 -13.20
C ALA A 134 -20.41 1.61 -13.42
N LEU A 135 -19.59 0.56 -13.51
CA LEU A 135 -20.08 -0.82 -13.58
C LEU A 135 -20.90 -1.22 -12.35
N LYS A 136 -20.42 -0.90 -11.14
CA LYS A 136 -21.14 -1.17 -9.89
C LYS A 136 -22.48 -0.45 -9.85
N GLN A 137 -22.53 0.82 -10.28
CA GLN A 137 -23.76 1.58 -10.37
C GLN A 137 -24.75 0.95 -11.38
N ARG A 138 -24.27 0.53 -12.55
CA ARG A 138 -25.11 -0.14 -13.55
C ARG A 138 -25.71 -1.43 -13.02
N VAL A 139 -24.94 -2.26 -12.35
CA VAL A 139 -25.42 -3.52 -11.74
C VAL A 139 -26.45 -3.24 -10.67
N SER A 140 -26.21 -2.29 -9.78
CA SER A 140 -27.16 -1.89 -8.74
C SER A 140 -28.48 -1.40 -9.31
N LEU A 141 -28.45 -0.52 -10.31
CA LEU A 141 -29.65 -0.01 -10.98
C LEU A 141 -30.43 -1.11 -11.71
N SER A 142 -29.74 -2.06 -12.35
CA SER A 142 -30.40 -3.17 -13.05
C SER A 142 -31.11 -4.13 -12.08
N HIS A 143 -30.55 -4.37 -10.91
CA HIS A 143 -31.21 -5.14 -9.86
C HIS A 143 -32.45 -4.42 -9.34
N HIS A 144 -32.31 -3.14 -8.99
CA HIS A 144 -33.45 -2.34 -8.52
C HIS A 144 -34.61 -2.30 -9.56
N TYR A 145 -34.26 -2.13 -10.82
CA TYR A 145 -35.27 -2.14 -11.90
C TYR A 145 -35.98 -3.47 -12.01
N ARG A 146 -35.29 -4.60 -11.92
CA ARG A 146 -35.90 -5.96 -11.97
C ARG A 146 -36.80 -6.22 -10.76
N GLU A 147 -36.44 -5.74 -9.57
CA GLU A 147 -37.27 -5.86 -8.38
C GLU A 147 -38.53 -5.00 -8.47
N SER A 148 -38.45 -3.80 -9.04
CA SER A 148 -39.57 -2.88 -9.22
C SER A 148 -40.54 -3.33 -10.31
N ALA A 149 -40.12 -4.17 -11.26
CA ALA A 149 -40.94 -4.69 -12.36
C ALA A 149 -41.70 -5.97 -11.99
N ARG A 150 -41.51 -6.51 -10.79
CA ARG A 150 -42.27 -7.66 -10.26
C ARG A 150 -43.44 -7.21 -9.40
#